data_36ec11bc26bee3618e8e11c4d1c97ec8
#
_entry.id   36ec11bc26bee3618e8e11c4d1c97ec8
#
_cell.length_a   1.000
_cell.length_b   1.000
_cell.length_c   1.000
_cell.angle_alpha   90.00
_cell.angle_beta   90.00
_cell.angle_gamma   90.00
#
_symmetry.space_group_name_H-M   'P 1'
#
loop_
_entity.id
_entity.type
_entity.pdbx_description
1 polymer ?
#
loop_
_entity_poly.entity_id
_entity_poly.type
_entity_poly.pdbx_seq_one_letter_code
_entity_poly.pdbx_strand_id
1 'polypeptide(L)'
;AEEVIEKLADKSKHLERIAVVGGGYIGVELAEAFERLGKEVVLVDIVDTVLNGYYDKDFTQMMAKNLEDHNIRLALGQTVKAIQGDGKVERLVTDKETFDVDMVVLAVGFRPNTALADGKIELFRNGAFLVDKKQETSIPGVYAVGDCATVYDNARKDTSYIALASNAVRTGIVGAYNACGHELEGIGVQGSNGISIYGLHMVSTGLTLEKAKAAGYNATETGFNDLQKPEFMKHDNHEVAIKIVFDKDSREILGAQMVSHDAAISMGIHMFSLAIQEHVTIDKLALTDLFFLPHFNKPYNYITMAALTAEK
;
A
#
# COMPACT_ATOMS: atom_id res chain seq x y z
N ALA A 1 17.04 -9.89 5.98
CA ALA A 1 16.70 -9.33 7.31
C ALA A 1 17.76 -9.73 8.35
N GLU A 2 18.05 -11.01 8.55
CA GLU A 2 19.02 -11.50 9.57
C GLU A 2 20.38 -10.83 9.45
N GLU A 3 20.97 -10.80 8.26
CA GLU A 3 22.28 -10.15 8.03
C GLU A 3 22.29 -8.66 8.41
N VAL A 4 21.20 -7.94 8.19
CA VAL A 4 21.09 -6.52 8.58
C VAL A 4 21.03 -6.39 10.09
N ILE A 5 20.26 -7.25 10.75
CA ILE A 5 20.15 -7.28 12.22
C ILE A 5 21.50 -7.60 12.85
N GLU A 6 22.21 -8.61 12.35
CA GLU A 6 23.56 -8.99 12.81
C GLU A 6 24.57 -7.86 12.63
N LYS A 7 24.56 -7.20 11.46
CA LYS A 7 25.45 -6.06 11.19
C LYS A 7 25.18 -4.87 12.11
N LEU A 8 23.92 -4.58 12.41
CA LEU A 8 23.55 -3.50 13.32
C LEU A 8 23.85 -3.82 14.80
N ALA A 9 23.76 -5.09 15.19
CA ALA A 9 24.10 -5.55 16.53
C ALA A 9 25.63 -5.51 16.79
N ASP A 10 26.42 -5.62 15.74
CA ASP A 10 27.90 -5.56 15.83
C ASP A 10 28.39 -4.12 15.96
N LYS A 11 28.55 -3.67 17.22
CA LYS A 11 29.02 -2.32 17.54
C LYS A 11 30.41 -1.98 16.98
N SER A 12 31.22 -2.97 16.59
CA SER A 12 32.54 -2.76 15.98
C SER A 12 32.46 -2.19 14.57
N LYS A 13 31.30 -2.31 13.90
CA LYS A 13 31.11 -1.86 12.51
C LYS A 13 30.81 -0.37 12.37
N HIS A 14 30.48 0.32 13.45
CA HIS A 14 30.19 1.77 13.45
C HIS A 14 29.27 2.21 12.30
N LEU A 15 28.12 1.52 12.15
CA LEU A 15 27.12 1.85 11.13
C LEU A 15 26.21 2.95 11.66
N GLU A 16 26.51 4.21 11.34
CA GLU A 16 25.75 5.37 11.84
C GLU A 16 24.85 5.98 10.76
N ARG A 17 25.29 6.01 9.50
CA ARG A 17 24.61 6.65 8.39
C ARG A 17 24.11 5.60 7.41
N ILE A 18 22.80 5.52 7.25
CA ILE A 18 22.14 4.48 6.44
C ILE A 18 21.33 5.13 5.32
N ALA A 19 21.60 4.70 4.08
CA ALA A 19 20.74 5.01 2.96
C ALA A 19 19.76 3.87 2.68
N VAL A 20 18.50 4.19 2.57
CA VAL A 20 17.44 3.29 2.09
C VAL A 20 17.04 3.75 0.68
N VAL A 21 17.17 2.88 -0.30
CA VAL A 21 16.82 3.15 -1.70
C VAL A 21 15.49 2.48 -2.02
N GLY A 22 14.48 3.30 -2.34
CA GLY A 22 13.09 2.88 -2.58
C GLY A 22 12.15 3.36 -1.47
N GLY A 23 11.25 4.28 -1.79
CA GLY A 23 10.27 4.90 -0.88
C GLY A 23 8.91 4.17 -0.84
N GLY A 24 8.86 2.89 -1.21
CA GLY A 24 7.68 2.03 -1.02
C GLY A 24 7.51 1.59 0.44
N TYR A 25 6.56 0.67 0.70
CA TYR A 25 6.26 0.16 2.06
C TYR A 25 7.51 -0.28 2.81
N ILE A 26 8.28 -1.20 2.22
CA ILE A 26 9.47 -1.78 2.85
C ILE A 26 10.50 -0.70 3.17
N GLY A 27 10.73 0.25 2.23
CA GLY A 27 11.71 1.30 2.43
C GLY A 27 11.32 2.29 3.53
N VAL A 28 10.06 2.67 3.58
CA VAL A 28 9.52 3.58 4.61
C VAL A 28 9.58 2.93 6.01
N GLU A 29 9.19 1.65 6.13
CA GLU A 29 9.28 0.89 7.39
C GLU A 29 10.72 0.69 7.85
N LEU A 30 11.65 0.42 6.93
CA LEU A 30 13.08 0.30 7.25
C LEU A 30 13.68 1.64 7.67
N ALA A 31 13.29 2.74 7.02
CA ALA A 31 13.75 4.07 7.39
C ALA A 31 13.33 4.43 8.83
N GLU A 32 12.06 4.19 9.20
CA GLU A 32 11.60 4.32 10.59
C GLU A 32 12.41 3.43 11.54
N ALA A 33 12.57 2.16 11.20
CA ALA A 33 13.26 1.20 12.06
C ALA A 33 14.72 1.60 12.34
N PHE A 34 15.44 2.11 11.35
CA PHE A 34 16.83 2.56 11.52
C PHE A 34 16.91 3.86 12.31
N GLU A 35 16.02 4.83 12.06
CA GLU A 35 15.99 6.07 12.84
C GLU A 35 15.68 5.79 14.31
N ARG A 36 14.73 4.90 14.62
CA ARG A 36 14.43 4.46 15.99
C ARG A 36 15.61 3.78 16.69
N LEU A 37 16.57 3.26 15.95
CA LEU A 37 17.84 2.74 16.44
C LEU A 37 18.91 3.85 16.60
N GLY A 38 18.54 5.12 16.41
CA GLY A 38 19.42 6.28 16.51
C GLY A 38 20.36 6.45 15.33
N LYS A 39 20.03 5.92 14.14
CA LYS A 39 20.84 6.08 12.93
C LYS A 39 20.42 7.33 12.15
N GLU A 40 21.38 7.96 11.49
CA GLU A 40 21.10 8.99 10.49
C GLU A 40 20.58 8.29 9.21
N VAL A 41 19.36 8.62 8.80
CA VAL A 41 18.71 7.93 7.68
C VAL A 41 18.44 8.89 6.53
N VAL A 42 18.81 8.48 5.32
CA VAL A 42 18.36 9.09 4.07
C VAL A 42 17.54 8.08 3.27
N LEU A 43 16.32 8.47 2.92
CA LEU A 43 15.41 7.69 2.04
C LEU A 43 15.47 8.28 0.64
N VAL A 44 15.93 7.49 -0.32
CA VAL A 44 16.13 7.91 -1.72
C VAL A 44 15.13 7.20 -2.61
N ASP A 45 14.42 7.94 -3.48
CA ASP A 45 13.58 7.33 -4.52
C ASP A 45 13.66 8.12 -5.83
N ILE A 46 13.46 7.40 -6.95
CA ILE A 46 13.40 7.99 -8.29
C ILE A 46 12.12 8.81 -8.51
N VAL A 47 11.03 8.46 -7.80
CA VAL A 47 9.78 9.24 -7.82
C VAL A 47 9.81 10.36 -6.78
N ASP A 48 9.00 11.37 -6.97
CA ASP A 48 8.95 12.59 -6.14
C ASP A 48 8.11 12.44 -4.87
N THR A 49 7.71 11.21 -4.51
CA THR A 49 6.88 10.93 -3.35
C THR A 49 7.19 9.56 -2.75
N VAL A 50 6.86 9.38 -1.47
CA VAL A 50 6.86 8.06 -0.80
C VAL A 50 5.54 7.34 -1.05
N LEU A 51 5.50 6.02 -0.85
CA LEU A 51 4.30 5.18 -0.98
C LEU A 51 3.57 5.34 -2.32
N ASN A 52 4.32 5.65 -3.38
CA ASN A 52 3.77 5.88 -4.72
C ASN A 52 2.93 4.69 -5.20
N GLY A 53 1.75 5.01 -5.74
CA GLY A 53 0.82 4.02 -6.28
C GLY A 53 -0.04 3.29 -5.25
N TYR A 54 0.10 3.56 -3.95
CA TYR A 54 -0.79 3.06 -2.88
C TYR A 54 -1.77 4.13 -2.42
N TYR A 55 -1.35 5.40 -2.45
CA TYR A 55 -2.13 6.56 -2.01
C TYR A 55 -2.04 7.69 -3.02
N ASP A 56 -3.03 8.58 -3.02
CA ASP A 56 -3.00 9.81 -3.77
C ASP A 56 -2.02 10.82 -3.14
N LYS A 57 -1.62 11.82 -3.92
CA LYS A 57 -0.48 12.72 -3.61
C LYS A 57 -0.63 13.48 -2.28
N ASP A 58 -1.81 13.93 -1.95
CA ASP A 58 -2.09 14.63 -0.70
C ASP A 58 -1.85 13.73 0.53
N PHE A 59 -2.18 12.46 0.44
CA PHE A 59 -1.94 11.47 1.49
C PHE A 59 -0.45 11.09 1.58
N THR A 60 0.22 10.90 0.44
CA THR A 60 1.66 10.61 0.44
C THR A 60 2.48 11.77 0.99
N GLN A 61 2.03 13.02 0.82
CA GLN A 61 2.64 14.20 1.42
C GLN A 61 2.52 14.22 2.95
N MET A 62 1.42 13.72 3.52
CA MET A 62 1.29 13.58 4.98
C MET A 62 2.34 12.61 5.53
N MET A 63 2.57 11.48 4.85
CA MET A 63 3.61 10.53 5.24
C MET A 63 5.02 11.12 5.06
N ALA A 64 5.28 11.81 3.95
CA ALA A 64 6.57 12.46 3.72
C ALA A 64 6.89 13.45 4.84
N LYS A 65 5.92 14.31 5.20
CA LYS A 65 6.07 15.23 6.31
C LYS A 65 6.29 14.50 7.64
N ASN A 66 5.56 13.42 7.91
CA ASN A 66 5.74 12.62 9.13
C ASN A 66 7.15 12.03 9.24
N LEU A 67 7.74 11.58 8.13
CA LEU A 67 9.12 11.09 8.11
C LEU A 67 10.13 12.22 8.37
N GLU A 68 9.96 13.39 7.74
CA GLU A 68 10.83 14.56 7.95
C GLU A 68 10.74 15.09 9.38
N ASP A 69 9.55 15.14 9.97
CA ASP A 69 9.31 15.53 11.37
C ASP A 69 10.06 14.60 12.37
N HIS A 70 10.41 13.37 11.93
CA HIS A 70 11.20 12.40 12.68
C HIS A 70 12.64 12.25 12.16
N ASN A 71 13.21 13.34 11.59
CA ASN A 71 14.62 13.45 11.16
C ASN A 71 15.05 12.48 10.04
N ILE A 72 14.12 11.88 9.30
CA ILE A 72 14.47 11.11 8.11
C ILE A 72 14.63 12.08 6.94
N ARG A 73 15.83 12.11 6.35
CA ARG A 73 16.10 12.91 5.17
C ARG A 73 15.45 12.26 3.94
N LEU A 74 14.60 13.01 3.24
CA LEU A 74 13.99 12.56 1.98
C LEU A 74 14.79 13.10 0.79
N ALA A 75 15.29 12.21 -0.06
CA ALA A 75 15.99 12.51 -1.31
C ALA A 75 15.16 11.94 -2.48
N LEU A 76 13.97 12.55 -2.70
CA LEU A 76 12.99 12.12 -3.68
C LEU A 76 13.25 12.72 -5.06
N GLY A 77 12.76 12.05 -6.12
CA GLY A 77 13.00 12.44 -7.51
C GLY A 77 14.49 12.36 -7.89
N GLN A 78 15.22 11.42 -7.31
CA GLN A 78 16.66 11.23 -7.53
C GLN A 78 16.98 9.80 -7.98
N THR A 79 17.77 9.68 -9.03
CA THR A 79 18.20 8.39 -9.53
C THR A 79 19.56 8.00 -8.96
N VAL A 80 19.63 6.86 -8.29
CA VAL A 80 20.92 6.30 -7.84
C VAL A 80 21.78 5.93 -9.05
N LYS A 81 23.01 6.41 -9.07
CA LYS A 81 24.00 6.18 -10.12
C LYS A 81 25.07 5.19 -9.70
N ALA A 82 25.52 5.25 -8.45
CA ALA A 82 26.58 4.38 -7.95
C ALA A 82 26.53 4.22 -6.43
N ILE A 83 27.01 3.10 -5.95
CA ILE A 83 27.45 2.86 -4.58
C ILE A 83 28.96 2.74 -4.61
N GLN A 84 29.68 3.57 -3.88
CA GLN A 84 31.14 3.69 -3.93
C GLN A 84 31.74 3.36 -2.58
N GLY A 85 33.02 2.90 -2.62
CA GLY A 85 33.83 2.65 -1.45
C GLY A 85 35.01 1.73 -1.77
N ASP A 86 35.96 1.62 -0.86
CA ASP A 86 37.10 0.72 -0.97
C ASP A 86 36.99 -0.41 0.07
N GLY A 87 36.60 -1.59 -0.40
CA GLY A 87 36.35 -2.77 0.44
C GLY A 87 35.11 -2.69 1.35
N LYS A 88 34.52 -1.51 1.51
CA LYS A 88 33.25 -1.27 2.22
C LYS A 88 32.46 -0.12 1.56
N VAL A 89 31.18 -0.02 1.87
CA VAL A 89 30.36 1.11 1.40
C VAL A 89 30.80 2.38 2.12
N GLU A 90 30.94 3.48 1.37
CA GLU A 90 31.32 4.79 1.89
C GLU A 90 30.38 5.90 1.36
N ARG A 91 29.86 5.76 0.15
CA ARG A 91 29.03 6.79 -0.50
C ARG A 91 27.95 6.20 -1.36
N LEU A 92 26.78 6.86 -1.33
CA LEU A 92 25.70 6.69 -2.31
C LEU A 92 25.68 7.93 -3.22
N VAL A 93 25.82 7.72 -4.52
CA VAL A 93 25.83 8.79 -5.53
C VAL A 93 24.52 8.75 -6.30
N THR A 94 23.81 9.87 -6.36
CA THR A 94 22.63 10.08 -7.21
C THR A 94 22.98 11.01 -8.38
N ASP A 95 22.00 11.30 -9.21
CA ASP A 95 22.11 12.29 -10.28
C ASP A 95 22.10 13.74 -9.78
N LYS A 96 21.78 13.99 -8.50
CA LYS A 96 21.71 15.33 -7.93
C LYS A 96 22.72 15.59 -6.82
N GLU A 97 23.04 14.58 -6.01
CA GLU A 97 23.92 14.74 -4.84
C GLU A 97 24.63 13.44 -4.43
N THR A 98 25.55 13.54 -3.49
CA THR A 98 26.28 12.40 -2.94
C THR A 98 26.10 12.38 -1.42
N PHE A 99 25.77 11.21 -0.88
CA PHE A 99 25.59 10.96 0.55
C PHE A 99 26.75 10.10 1.07
N ASP A 100 27.40 10.54 2.14
CA ASP A 100 28.30 9.68 2.90
C ASP A 100 27.47 8.70 3.72
N VAL A 101 27.71 7.39 3.54
CA VAL A 101 26.92 6.34 4.16
C VAL A 101 27.81 5.16 4.58
N ASP A 102 27.39 4.49 5.64
CA ASP A 102 28.06 3.29 6.15
C ASP A 102 27.34 2.02 5.70
N MET A 103 26.07 2.12 5.31
CA MET A 103 25.26 1.03 4.76
C MET A 103 24.26 1.56 3.74
N VAL A 104 24.01 0.76 2.70
CA VAL A 104 22.93 0.98 1.73
C VAL A 104 22.01 -0.23 1.74
N VAL A 105 20.71 0.02 1.89
CA VAL A 105 19.66 -1.01 1.78
C VAL A 105 18.83 -0.75 0.53
N LEU A 106 18.74 -1.74 -0.35
CA LEU A 106 17.95 -1.67 -1.57
C LEU A 106 16.56 -2.23 -1.33
N ALA A 107 15.54 -1.38 -1.35
CA ALA A 107 14.12 -1.69 -1.21
C ALA A 107 13.34 -1.35 -2.49
N VAL A 108 13.93 -1.65 -3.65
CA VAL A 108 13.46 -1.25 -4.99
C VAL A 108 12.43 -2.21 -5.60
N GLY A 109 11.75 -2.97 -4.76
CA GLY A 109 10.74 -3.93 -5.15
C GLY A 109 11.30 -5.31 -5.48
N PHE A 110 10.45 -6.17 -6.02
CA PHE A 110 10.75 -7.56 -6.33
C PHE A 110 10.09 -7.97 -7.65
N ARG A 111 10.51 -9.10 -8.16
CA ARG A 111 9.94 -9.72 -9.37
C ARG A 111 9.46 -11.12 -9.05
N PRO A 112 8.35 -11.59 -9.68
CA PRO A 112 7.91 -12.97 -9.57
C PRO A 112 9.03 -13.94 -9.98
N ASN A 113 9.25 -14.97 -9.18
CA ASN A 113 10.19 -16.04 -9.52
C ASN A 113 9.44 -17.17 -10.24
N THR A 114 9.46 -17.15 -11.56
CA THR A 114 8.76 -18.09 -12.43
C THR A 114 9.68 -18.94 -13.28
N ALA A 115 10.99 -18.91 -13.02
CA ALA A 115 11.99 -19.67 -13.78
C ALA A 115 11.72 -21.20 -13.78
N LEU A 116 11.06 -21.73 -12.76
CA LEU A 116 10.70 -23.14 -12.66
C LEU A 116 9.81 -23.61 -13.82
N ALA A 117 8.99 -22.73 -14.40
CA ALA A 117 8.08 -23.05 -15.51
C ALA A 117 8.77 -23.07 -16.88
N ASP A 118 9.95 -22.47 -17.01
CA ASP A 118 10.80 -22.47 -18.21
C ASP A 118 10.02 -22.22 -19.52
N GLY A 119 9.19 -21.16 -19.54
CA GLY A 119 8.41 -20.76 -20.71
C GLY A 119 7.24 -21.68 -21.07
N LYS A 120 6.91 -22.68 -20.26
CA LYS A 120 5.81 -23.63 -20.52
C LYS A 120 4.44 -23.13 -20.08
N ILE A 121 4.41 -22.15 -19.16
CA ILE A 121 3.19 -21.57 -18.60
C ILE A 121 3.08 -20.12 -19.04
N GLU A 122 1.89 -19.68 -19.40
CA GLU A 122 1.64 -18.28 -19.77
C GLU A 122 1.95 -17.33 -18.61
N LEU A 123 2.63 -16.23 -18.95
CA LEU A 123 3.02 -15.21 -17.98
C LEU A 123 2.32 -13.89 -18.26
N PHE A 124 2.01 -13.21 -17.18
CA PHE A 124 1.55 -11.83 -17.22
C PHE A 124 2.73 -10.89 -17.57
N ARG A 125 2.45 -9.66 -17.98
CA ARG A 125 3.44 -8.66 -18.47
C ARG A 125 4.63 -8.39 -17.53
N ASN A 126 4.49 -8.65 -16.24
CA ASN A 126 5.57 -8.48 -15.24
C ASN A 126 6.29 -9.79 -14.90
N GLY A 127 5.96 -10.89 -15.59
CA GLY A 127 6.54 -12.20 -15.37
C GLY A 127 5.84 -13.09 -14.34
N ALA A 128 4.73 -12.65 -13.74
CA ALA A 128 3.91 -13.50 -12.88
C ALA A 128 3.16 -14.56 -13.69
N PHE A 129 2.86 -15.72 -13.09
CA PHE A 129 2.01 -16.71 -13.71
C PHE A 129 0.61 -16.14 -13.94
N LEU A 130 0.12 -16.21 -15.16
CA LEU A 130 -1.26 -15.88 -15.48
C LEU A 130 -2.14 -17.03 -15.04
N VAL A 131 -3.12 -16.73 -14.17
CA VAL A 131 -4.06 -17.71 -13.65
C VAL A 131 -5.50 -17.20 -13.76
N ASP A 132 -6.44 -18.13 -13.78
CA ASP A 132 -7.86 -17.86 -13.69
C ASP A 132 -8.35 -17.66 -12.25
N LYS A 133 -9.66 -17.54 -12.03
CA LYS A 133 -10.26 -17.41 -10.70
C LYS A 133 -10.15 -18.67 -9.84
N LYS A 134 -9.83 -19.83 -10.43
CA LYS A 134 -9.55 -21.07 -9.70
C LYS A 134 -8.05 -21.19 -9.33
N GLN A 135 -7.23 -20.21 -9.67
CA GLN A 135 -5.77 -20.22 -9.57
C GLN A 135 -5.13 -21.27 -10.49
N GLU A 136 -5.84 -21.71 -11.53
CA GLU A 136 -5.30 -22.62 -12.53
C GLU A 136 -4.52 -21.85 -13.60
N THR A 137 -3.38 -22.37 -14.00
CA THR A 137 -2.53 -21.78 -15.02
C THR A 137 -3.00 -22.18 -16.43
N SER A 138 -2.27 -21.77 -17.47
CA SER A 138 -2.51 -22.23 -18.85
C SER A 138 -2.35 -23.74 -19.06
N ILE A 139 -1.83 -24.46 -18.07
CA ILE A 139 -1.70 -25.92 -18.09
C ILE A 139 -2.74 -26.54 -17.12
N PRO A 140 -3.70 -27.35 -17.62
CA PRO A 140 -4.69 -27.97 -16.76
C PRO A 140 -4.08 -28.80 -15.62
N GLY A 141 -4.62 -28.67 -14.41
CA GLY A 141 -4.14 -29.32 -13.20
C GLY A 141 -2.88 -28.69 -12.58
N VAL A 142 -2.38 -27.59 -13.14
CA VAL A 142 -1.24 -26.85 -12.60
C VAL A 142 -1.74 -25.51 -12.04
N TYR A 143 -1.52 -25.30 -10.75
CA TYR A 143 -1.98 -24.12 -10.01
C TYR A 143 -0.80 -23.23 -9.60
N ALA A 144 -0.98 -21.91 -9.63
CA ALA A 144 -0.04 -20.95 -9.10
C ALA A 144 -0.72 -19.99 -8.13
N VAL A 145 -0.09 -19.74 -6.98
CA VAL A 145 -0.66 -18.98 -5.86
C VAL A 145 0.38 -18.06 -5.24
N GLY A 146 -0.08 -17.05 -4.51
CA GLY A 146 0.79 -16.10 -3.81
C GLY A 146 1.46 -15.10 -4.75
N ASP A 147 2.62 -14.59 -4.34
CA ASP A 147 3.32 -13.48 -5.00
C ASP A 147 3.89 -13.81 -6.39
N CYS A 148 3.86 -15.07 -6.82
CA CYS A 148 4.27 -15.45 -8.16
C CYS A 148 3.12 -15.48 -9.18
N ALA A 149 1.86 -15.30 -8.75
CA ALA A 149 0.67 -15.41 -9.57
C ALA A 149 -0.13 -14.10 -9.67
N THR A 150 -0.95 -14.00 -10.69
CA THR A 150 -1.92 -12.91 -10.85
C THR A 150 -3.15 -13.12 -9.97
N VAL A 151 -3.96 -12.06 -9.84
CA VAL A 151 -5.26 -12.07 -9.16
C VAL A 151 -6.28 -11.32 -10.00
N TYR A 152 -7.57 -11.57 -9.79
CA TYR A 152 -8.63 -10.74 -10.34
C TYR A 152 -8.85 -9.52 -9.44
N ASP A 153 -8.69 -8.31 -10.00
CA ASP A 153 -8.88 -7.04 -9.31
C ASP A 153 -10.33 -6.56 -9.54
N ASN A 154 -11.13 -6.54 -8.47
CA ASN A 154 -12.55 -6.17 -8.55
C ASN A 154 -12.75 -4.69 -8.91
N ALA A 155 -11.86 -3.80 -8.48
CA ALA A 155 -11.95 -2.39 -8.81
C ALA A 155 -11.59 -2.11 -10.28
N ARG A 156 -10.64 -2.87 -10.85
CA ARG A 156 -10.28 -2.78 -12.27
C ARG A 156 -11.21 -3.60 -13.17
N LYS A 157 -11.92 -4.59 -12.61
CA LYS A 157 -12.68 -5.61 -13.33
C LYS A 157 -11.82 -6.40 -14.33
N ASP A 158 -10.55 -6.63 -13.98
CA ASP A 158 -9.55 -7.26 -14.84
C ASP A 158 -8.48 -8.00 -14.05
N THR A 159 -7.69 -8.83 -14.74
CA THR A 159 -6.53 -9.50 -14.16
C THR A 159 -5.42 -8.50 -13.83
N SER A 160 -4.88 -8.62 -12.64
CA SER A 160 -3.87 -7.71 -12.09
C SER A 160 -2.78 -8.48 -11.33
N TYR A 161 -1.70 -7.79 -11.03
CA TYR A 161 -0.67 -8.30 -10.12
C TYR A 161 -0.65 -7.47 -8.84
N ILE A 162 -1.06 -8.08 -7.73
CA ILE A 162 -1.15 -7.44 -6.40
C ILE A 162 -0.56 -8.41 -5.37
N ALA A 163 0.75 -8.30 -5.16
CA ALA A 163 1.48 -9.13 -4.22
C ALA A 163 1.33 -8.61 -2.79
N LEU A 164 0.46 -9.26 -2.03
CA LEU A 164 0.18 -8.99 -0.62
C LEU A 164 0.01 -10.31 0.12
N ALA A 165 0.54 -10.42 1.34
CA ALA A 165 0.46 -11.62 2.16
C ALA A 165 -0.99 -12.12 2.34
N SER A 166 -1.95 -11.20 2.50
CA SER A 166 -3.37 -11.54 2.59
C SER A 166 -3.93 -12.15 1.30
N ASN A 167 -3.42 -11.74 0.13
CA ASN A 167 -3.78 -12.34 -1.15
C ASN A 167 -3.11 -13.70 -1.33
N ALA A 168 -1.86 -13.86 -0.88
CA ALA A 168 -1.16 -15.14 -0.90
C ALA A 168 -1.92 -16.20 -0.11
N VAL A 169 -2.43 -15.86 1.08
CA VAL A 169 -3.27 -16.77 1.89
C VAL A 169 -4.55 -17.16 1.15
N ARG A 170 -5.29 -16.18 0.59
CA ARG A 170 -6.56 -16.45 -0.12
C ARG A 170 -6.35 -17.29 -1.37
N THR A 171 -5.38 -16.93 -2.20
CA THR A 171 -5.07 -17.68 -3.42
C THR A 171 -4.56 -19.08 -3.08
N GLY A 172 -3.80 -19.24 -1.98
CA GLY A 172 -3.37 -20.54 -1.45
C GLY A 172 -4.55 -21.43 -1.08
N ILE A 173 -5.57 -20.87 -0.42
CA ILE A 173 -6.81 -21.60 -0.11
C ILE A 173 -7.51 -22.06 -1.38
N VAL A 174 -7.73 -21.13 -2.33
CA VAL A 174 -8.44 -21.44 -3.60
C VAL A 174 -7.69 -22.50 -4.40
N GLY A 175 -6.37 -22.34 -4.58
CA GLY A 175 -5.55 -23.29 -5.32
C GLY A 175 -5.50 -24.68 -4.65
N ALA A 176 -5.41 -24.74 -3.32
CA ALA A 176 -5.41 -26.00 -2.59
C ALA A 176 -6.73 -26.76 -2.73
N TYR A 177 -7.87 -26.08 -2.61
CA TYR A 177 -9.19 -26.71 -2.81
C TYR A 177 -9.31 -27.30 -4.22
N ASN A 178 -8.95 -26.54 -5.25
CA ASN A 178 -9.03 -26.99 -6.65
C ASN A 178 -8.04 -28.14 -6.91
N ALA A 179 -6.83 -28.09 -6.38
CA ALA A 179 -5.86 -29.18 -6.51
C ALA A 179 -6.34 -30.48 -5.84
N CYS A 180 -7.21 -30.39 -4.82
CA CYS A 180 -7.86 -31.53 -4.18
C CYS A 180 -9.15 -31.97 -4.85
N GLY A 181 -9.54 -31.38 -5.98
CA GLY A 181 -10.74 -31.72 -6.71
C GLY A 181 -12.04 -31.08 -6.19
N HIS A 182 -11.94 -30.06 -5.34
CA HIS A 182 -13.07 -29.27 -4.85
C HIS A 182 -13.14 -27.95 -5.62
N GLU A 183 -14.16 -27.78 -6.44
CA GLU A 183 -14.32 -26.54 -7.22
C GLU A 183 -14.56 -25.34 -6.31
N LEU A 184 -13.63 -24.37 -6.35
CA LEU A 184 -13.71 -23.11 -5.63
C LEU A 184 -13.19 -21.98 -6.53
N GLU A 185 -14.01 -20.98 -6.78
CA GLU A 185 -13.56 -19.75 -7.45
C GLU A 185 -13.24 -18.66 -6.43
N GLY A 186 -12.12 -17.97 -6.63
CA GLY A 186 -11.80 -16.76 -5.90
C GLY A 186 -12.76 -15.62 -6.27
N ILE A 187 -13.16 -14.84 -5.27
CA ILE A 187 -14.08 -13.71 -5.44
C ILE A 187 -13.39 -12.42 -5.90
N GLY A 188 -12.08 -12.50 -6.20
CA GLY A 188 -11.26 -11.34 -6.52
C GLY A 188 -10.71 -10.63 -5.28
N VAL A 189 -9.96 -9.56 -5.51
CA VAL A 189 -9.30 -8.75 -4.48
C VAL A 189 -9.39 -7.27 -4.82
N GLN A 190 -9.11 -6.39 -3.85
CA GLN A 190 -9.10 -4.94 -4.02
C GLN A 190 -7.75 -4.31 -3.66
N GLY A 191 -6.74 -5.11 -3.28
CA GLY A 191 -5.44 -4.62 -2.88
C GLY A 191 -5.45 -3.84 -1.55
N SER A 192 -6.32 -4.26 -0.61
CA SER A 192 -6.40 -3.62 0.71
C SER A 192 -5.09 -3.72 1.46
N ASN A 193 -4.59 -2.60 1.94
CA ASN A 193 -3.29 -2.50 2.59
C ASN A 193 -3.30 -1.39 3.66
N GLY A 194 -2.28 -1.38 4.51
CA GLY A 194 -2.12 -0.35 5.53
C GLY A 194 -0.68 -0.26 6.00
N ILE A 195 -0.29 0.91 6.49
CA ILE A 195 1.02 1.22 7.08
C ILE A 195 0.86 2.07 8.33
N SER A 196 1.76 1.89 9.27
CA SER A 196 1.82 2.68 10.51
C SER A 196 3.25 3.11 10.76
N ILE A 197 3.51 4.42 10.70
CA ILE A 197 4.84 5.02 10.85
C ILE A 197 4.73 6.14 11.88
N TYR A 198 5.48 6.05 12.96
CA TYR A 198 5.46 7.01 14.09
C TYR A 198 4.05 7.35 14.59
N GLY A 199 3.16 6.35 14.58
CA GLY A 199 1.76 6.54 15.00
C GLY A 199 0.86 7.22 13.96
N LEU A 200 1.35 7.57 12.79
CA LEU A 200 0.50 7.93 11.65
C LEU A 200 0.07 6.65 10.95
N HIS A 201 -1.22 6.35 10.97
CA HIS A 201 -1.82 5.18 10.35
C HIS A 201 -2.44 5.58 9.02
N MET A 202 -2.09 4.85 7.97
CA MET A 202 -2.67 5.03 6.63
C MET A 202 -3.17 3.69 6.13
N VAL A 203 -4.39 3.68 5.59
CA VAL A 203 -5.01 2.49 5.02
C VAL A 203 -5.64 2.81 3.68
N SER A 204 -5.58 1.87 2.73
CA SER A 204 -6.21 2.02 1.43
C SER A 204 -6.76 0.71 0.88
N THR A 205 -7.71 0.82 -0.04
CA THR A 205 -8.27 -0.29 -0.80
C THR A 205 -8.74 0.20 -2.17
N GLY A 206 -8.67 -0.64 -3.17
CA GLY A 206 -9.05 -0.30 -4.54
C GLY A 206 -8.05 0.61 -5.25
N LEU A 207 -8.54 1.49 -6.08
CA LEU A 207 -7.77 2.34 -6.98
C LEU A 207 -7.58 3.74 -6.41
N THR A 208 -6.38 4.30 -6.60
CA THR A 208 -6.17 5.76 -6.53
C THR A 208 -6.87 6.44 -7.70
N LEU A 209 -7.10 7.76 -7.61
CA LEU A 209 -7.73 8.51 -8.69
C LEU A 209 -6.98 8.34 -10.03
N GLU A 210 -5.65 8.42 -10.00
CA GLU A 210 -4.83 8.23 -11.20
C GLU A 210 -4.97 6.83 -11.78
N LYS A 211 -4.94 5.80 -10.94
CA LYS A 211 -5.12 4.41 -11.38
C LYS A 211 -6.51 4.15 -11.94
N ALA A 212 -7.55 4.75 -11.36
CA ALA A 212 -8.91 4.62 -11.87
C ALA A 212 -9.04 5.27 -13.26
N LYS A 213 -8.50 6.49 -13.46
CA LYS A 213 -8.44 7.13 -14.78
C LYS A 213 -7.64 6.33 -15.79
N ALA A 214 -6.49 5.79 -15.39
CA ALA A 214 -5.65 4.95 -16.24
C ALA A 214 -6.33 3.60 -16.60
N ALA A 215 -7.28 3.13 -15.78
CA ALA A 215 -8.11 1.97 -16.06
C ALA A 215 -9.31 2.28 -16.98
N GLY A 216 -9.49 3.54 -17.39
CA GLY A 216 -10.53 3.97 -18.35
C GLY A 216 -11.84 4.44 -17.71
N TYR A 217 -11.88 4.58 -16.37
CA TYR A 217 -13.05 5.12 -15.69
C TYR A 217 -13.16 6.64 -15.85
N ASN A 218 -14.37 7.15 -15.90
CA ASN A 218 -14.69 8.57 -15.71
C ASN A 218 -14.60 8.92 -14.21
N ALA A 219 -13.40 8.65 -13.64
CA ALA A 219 -13.20 8.68 -12.20
C ALA A 219 -13.09 10.10 -11.64
N THR A 220 -13.67 10.28 -10.48
CA THR A 220 -13.53 11.47 -9.62
C THR A 220 -13.31 11.05 -8.17
N GLU A 221 -13.08 12.03 -7.30
CA GLU A 221 -12.91 11.80 -5.88
C GLU A 221 -13.79 12.73 -5.05
N THR A 222 -14.06 12.31 -3.85
CA THR A 222 -14.61 13.13 -2.77
C THR A 222 -13.81 12.88 -1.52
N GLY A 223 -13.76 13.85 -0.61
CA GLY A 223 -12.99 13.72 0.61
C GLY A 223 -13.60 14.51 1.77
N PHE A 224 -13.22 14.14 2.98
CA PHE A 224 -13.65 14.81 4.19
C PHE A 224 -12.57 14.71 5.27
N ASN A 225 -12.40 15.79 6.02
CA ASN A 225 -11.48 15.84 7.15
C ASN A 225 -12.25 16.31 8.38
N ASP A 226 -12.19 15.54 9.45
CA ASP A 226 -12.84 15.93 10.71
C ASP A 226 -12.23 15.16 11.90
N LEU A 227 -12.50 15.62 13.10
CA LEU A 227 -12.27 14.84 14.31
C LEU A 227 -13.15 13.58 14.30
N GLN A 228 -12.60 12.45 14.71
CA GLN A 228 -13.32 11.17 14.76
C GLN A 228 -14.50 11.22 15.71
N LYS A 229 -14.34 11.88 16.88
CA LYS A 229 -15.33 11.98 17.97
C LYS A 229 -15.78 13.43 18.13
N PRO A 230 -16.90 13.68 18.84
CA PRO A 230 -17.33 15.05 19.15
C PRO A 230 -16.24 15.86 19.87
N GLU A 231 -16.21 17.17 19.66
CA GLU A 231 -15.18 18.08 20.17
C GLU A 231 -15.08 18.12 21.69
N PHE A 232 -16.16 17.78 22.41
CA PHE A 232 -16.15 17.69 23.88
C PHE A 232 -15.39 16.46 24.40
N MET A 233 -15.12 15.48 23.55
CA MET A 233 -14.25 14.33 23.85
C MET A 233 -12.79 14.78 23.74
N LYS A 234 -12.14 15.03 24.88
CA LYS A 234 -10.79 15.64 24.92
C LYS A 234 -9.64 14.64 24.86
N HIS A 235 -9.94 13.34 25.00
CA HIS A 235 -8.92 12.28 24.98
C HIS A 235 -9.15 11.36 23.79
N ASP A 236 -8.07 10.91 23.19
CA ASP A 236 -8.04 9.96 22.06
C ASP A 236 -8.99 10.37 20.92
N ASN A 237 -9.03 11.67 20.61
CA ASN A 237 -9.85 12.23 19.56
C ASN A 237 -8.95 12.84 18.48
N HIS A 238 -8.67 12.08 17.46
CA HIS A 238 -7.75 12.43 16.39
C HIS A 238 -8.51 12.86 15.13
N GLU A 239 -7.87 13.68 14.31
CA GLU A 239 -8.37 13.98 12.98
C GLU A 239 -8.30 12.74 12.10
N VAL A 240 -9.31 12.57 11.26
CA VAL A 240 -9.37 11.57 10.21
C VAL A 240 -9.51 12.28 8.87
N ALA A 241 -8.56 12.03 7.97
CA ALA A 241 -8.69 12.38 6.58
C ALA A 241 -9.16 11.15 5.80
N ILE A 242 -10.23 11.30 5.04
CA ILE A 242 -10.76 10.26 4.15
C ILE A 242 -10.89 10.78 2.72
N LYS A 243 -10.58 9.93 1.76
CA LYS A 243 -10.82 10.13 0.33
C LYS A 243 -11.48 8.90 -0.26
N ILE A 244 -12.48 9.10 -1.11
CA ILE A 244 -13.20 8.05 -1.82
C ILE A 244 -13.13 8.37 -3.31
N VAL A 245 -12.64 7.41 -4.08
CA VAL A 245 -12.61 7.45 -5.55
C VAL A 245 -13.81 6.68 -6.07
N PHE A 246 -14.56 7.27 -7.01
CA PHE A 246 -15.72 6.65 -7.61
C PHE A 246 -15.84 7.01 -9.09
N ASP A 247 -16.57 6.20 -9.84
CA ASP A 247 -16.89 6.47 -11.25
C ASP A 247 -18.10 7.39 -11.35
N LYS A 248 -17.99 8.49 -12.11
CA LYS A 248 -19.09 9.45 -12.28
C LYS A 248 -20.32 8.86 -12.97
N ASP A 249 -20.10 7.93 -13.89
CA ASP A 249 -21.17 7.38 -14.72
C ASP A 249 -21.99 6.33 -13.98
N SER A 250 -21.34 5.34 -13.37
CA SER A 250 -22.00 4.28 -12.59
C SER A 250 -22.22 4.63 -11.13
N ARG A 251 -21.52 5.62 -10.60
CA ARG A 251 -21.47 5.98 -9.19
C ARG A 251 -20.84 4.92 -8.29
N GLU A 252 -20.29 3.83 -8.87
CA GLU A 252 -19.62 2.76 -8.11
C GLU A 252 -18.36 3.27 -7.42
N ILE A 253 -18.13 2.83 -6.19
CA ILE A 253 -16.90 3.10 -5.43
C ILE A 253 -15.77 2.26 -6.05
N LEU A 254 -14.67 2.91 -6.42
CA LEU A 254 -13.49 2.30 -7.02
C LEU A 254 -12.31 2.21 -6.06
N GLY A 255 -12.28 3.06 -5.04
CA GLY A 255 -11.20 3.09 -4.06
C GLY A 255 -11.51 3.97 -2.85
N ALA A 256 -10.76 3.73 -1.77
CA ALA A 256 -10.82 4.56 -0.58
C ALA A 256 -9.46 4.60 0.12
N GLN A 257 -9.17 5.73 0.77
CA GLN A 257 -7.95 5.97 1.53
C GLN A 257 -8.32 6.71 2.82
N MET A 258 -7.68 6.33 3.93
CA MET A 258 -7.85 7.01 5.22
C MET A 258 -6.52 7.18 5.92
N VAL A 259 -6.39 8.32 6.63
CA VAL A 259 -5.20 8.68 7.42
C VAL A 259 -5.64 9.22 8.77
N SER A 260 -5.03 8.76 9.85
CA SER A 260 -5.23 9.28 11.21
C SER A 260 -4.11 8.83 12.15
N HIS A 261 -4.00 9.48 13.30
CA HIS A 261 -3.25 8.96 14.45
C HIS A 261 -4.08 7.98 15.32
N ASP A 262 -5.33 7.71 14.98
CA ASP A 262 -6.13 6.66 15.61
C ASP A 262 -6.08 5.37 14.77
N ALA A 263 -5.49 4.31 15.33
CA ALA A 263 -5.39 3.01 14.66
C ALA A 263 -6.76 2.37 14.34
N ALA A 264 -7.83 2.79 15.02
CA ALA A 264 -9.18 2.26 14.80
C ALA A 264 -9.70 2.50 13.37
N ILE A 265 -9.20 3.52 12.66
CA ILE A 265 -9.57 3.76 11.25
C ILE A 265 -9.27 2.58 10.35
N SER A 266 -8.24 1.79 10.69
CA SER A 266 -7.83 0.63 9.89
C SER A 266 -8.96 -0.36 9.66
N MET A 267 -9.84 -0.52 10.65
CA MET A 267 -11.00 -1.42 10.51
C MET A 267 -12.07 -0.88 9.55
N GLY A 268 -12.18 0.44 9.43
CA GLY A 268 -13.13 1.09 8.51
C GLY A 268 -12.85 0.79 7.03
N ILE A 269 -11.59 0.53 6.65
CA ILE A 269 -11.23 0.23 5.26
C ILE A 269 -11.86 -1.06 4.74
N HIS A 270 -12.17 -2.01 5.61
CA HIS A 270 -12.75 -3.28 5.22
C HIS A 270 -14.18 -3.14 4.68
N MET A 271 -14.92 -2.13 5.15
CA MET A 271 -16.23 -1.78 4.58
C MET A 271 -16.10 -1.32 3.13
N PHE A 272 -15.09 -0.51 2.82
CA PHE A 272 -14.82 -0.08 1.45
C PHE A 272 -14.34 -1.22 0.55
N SER A 273 -13.56 -2.15 1.10
CA SER A 273 -13.16 -3.36 0.38
C SER A 273 -14.39 -4.18 -0.03
N LEU A 274 -15.35 -4.39 0.89
CA LEU A 274 -16.62 -5.06 0.58
C LEU A 274 -17.47 -4.22 -0.38
N ALA A 275 -17.52 -2.90 -0.19
CA ALA A 275 -18.30 -2.02 -1.07
C ALA A 275 -17.83 -2.09 -2.54
N ILE A 276 -16.51 -2.15 -2.77
CA ILE A 276 -15.95 -2.32 -4.12
C ILE A 276 -16.31 -3.70 -4.68
N GLN A 277 -16.16 -4.75 -3.90
CA GLN A 277 -16.49 -6.11 -4.30
C GLN A 277 -17.95 -6.25 -4.71
N GLU A 278 -18.87 -5.63 -3.95
CA GLU A 278 -20.32 -5.69 -4.16
C GLU A 278 -20.86 -4.52 -5.02
N HIS A 279 -19.99 -3.79 -5.70
CA HIS A 279 -20.36 -2.68 -6.60
C HIS A 279 -21.28 -1.64 -5.95
N VAL A 280 -21.03 -1.31 -4.70
CA VAL A 280 -21.80 -0.32 -3.95
C VAL A 280 -21.53 1.08 -4.49
N THR A 281 -22.58 1.86 -4.69
CA THR A 281 -22.46 3.25 -5.14
C THR A 281 -22.17 4.20 -3.99
N ILE A 282 -21.54 5.34 -4.30
CA ILE A 282 -21.29 6.41 -3.33
C ILE A 282 -22.60 6.92 -2.68
N ASP A 283 -23.69 6.91 -3.43
CA ASP A 283 -25.01 7.34 -2.95
C ASP A 283 -25.61 6.38 -1.92
N LYS A 284 -25.38 5.07 -2.08
CA LYS A 284 -25.76 4.06 -1.06
C LYS A 284 -24.92 4.22 0.19
N LEU A 285 -23.62 4.47 0.04
CA LEU A 285 -22.72 4.69 1.17
C LEU A 285 -23.15 5.90 2.01
N ALA A 286 -23.58 6.97 1.37
CA ALA A 286 -24.05 8.19 2.04
C ALA A 286 -25.22 7.96 3.02
N LEU A 287 -26.01 6.91 2.80
CA LEU A 287 -27.20 6.55 3.59
C LEU A 287 -27.02 5.23 4.36
N THR A 288 -25.80 4.71 4.44
CA THR A 288 -25.52 3.47 5.18
C THR A 288 -25.79 3.68 6.68
N ASP A 289 -26.45 2.70 7.30
CA ASP A 289 -26.70 2.70 8.74
C ASP A 289 -25.39 2.50 9.52
N LEU A 290 -24.82 3.61 9.98
CA LEU A 290 -23.65 3.63 10.86
C LEU A 290 -24.10 4.05 12.26
N PHE A 291 -23.76 3.24 13.27
CA PHE A 291 -24.11 3.55 14.65
C PHE A 291 -23.43 4.84 15.13
N PHE A 292 -24.05 5.51 16.10
CA PHE A 292 -23.47 6.64 16.78
C PHE A 292 -23.32 6.35 18.28
N LEU A 293 -22.13 6.61 18.78
CA LEU A 293 -21.85 6.78 20.21
C LEU A 293 -20.66 7.75 20.35
N PRO A 294 -20.75 8.80 21.22
CA PRO A 294 -19.70 9.82 21.34
C PRO A 294 -18.30 9.28 21.61
N HIS A 295 -18.19 8.10 22.24
CA HIS A 295 -16.91 7.44 22.51
C HIS A 295 -16.24 6.88 21.26
N PHE A 296 -16.95 6.73 20.16
CA PHE A 296 -16.45 6.14 18.93
C PHE A 296 -16.47 7.08 17.73
N ASN A 297 -17.54 7.86 17.57
CA ASN A 297 -17.74 8.67 16.36
C ASN A 297 -18.70 9.84 16.58
N LYS A 298 -18.97 10.58 15.49
CA LYS A 298 -19.99 11.65 15.43
C LYS A 298 -21.27 11.12 14.77
N PRO A 299 -22.43 11.75 15.03
CA PRO A 299 -23.67 11.46 14.29
C PRO A 299 -23.51 11.66 12.78
N TYR A 300 -22.78 12.71 12.40
CA TYR A 300 -22.33 12.96 11.03
C TYR A 300 -20.92 12.36 10.88
N ASN A 301 -20.89 11.06 10.66
CA ASN A 301 -19.64 10.31 10.56
C ASN A 301 -18.83 10.76 9.33
N TYR A 302 -17.51 10.81 9.45
CA TYR A 302 -16.63 11.22 8.37
C TYR A 302 -16.79 10.39 7.09
N ILE A 303 -17.20 9.11 7.20
CA ILE A 303 -17.45 8.22 6.06
C ILE A 303 -18.68 8.68 5.28
N THR A 304 -19.82 8.86 5.98
CA THR A 304 -21.06 9.31 5.34
C THR A 304 -20.94 10.75 4.86
N MET A 305 -20.22 11.61 5.58
CA MET A 305 -19.97 12.98 5.15
C MET A 305 -19.14 13.04 3.87
N ALA A 306 -18.08 12.23 3.75
CA ALA A 306 -17.32 12.13 2.52
C ALA A 306 -18.20 11.67 1.33
N ALA A 307 -19.13 10.74 1.57
CA ALA A 307 -20.05 10.30 0.54
C ALA A 307 -21.12 11.35 0.19
N LEU A 308 -21.64 12.09 1.17
CA LEU A 308 -22.63 13.15 0.96
C LEU A 308 -22.07 14.37 0.22
N THR A 309 -20.77 14.63 0.33
CA THR A 309 -20.08 15.72 -0.41
C THR A 309 -19.72 15.36 -1.84
N ALA A 310 -19.97 14.12 -2.27
CA ALA A 310 -19.75 13.71 -3.65
C ALA A 310 -20.66 14.48 -4.61
N GLU A 311 -20.05 15.18 -5.57
CA GLU A 311 -20.80 15.88 -6.62
C GLU A 311 -21.68 14.90 -7.41
N LYS A 312 -22.90 15.37 -7.78
CA LYS A 312 -23.84 14.60 -8.58
C LYS A 312 -23.52 14.63 -10.06
#